data_2a39ec0de73eaefcae70d0c78ed5254e
#
_entry.id   2a39ec0de73eaefcae70d0c78ed5254e
#
_cell.length_a   1.000
_cell.length_b   1.000
_cell.length_c   1.000
_cell.angle_alpha   90.00
_cell.angle_beta   90.00
_cell.angle_gamma   90.00
#
_symmetry.space_group_name_H-M   'P 1'
#
loop_
_entity.id
_entity.type
_entity.pdbx_description
1 polymer ?
#
loop_
_entity_poly.entity_id
_entity_poly.type
_entity_poly.pdbx_seq_one_letter_code
_entity_poly.pdbx_strand_id
1 'polypeptide(L)'
;ASDVYKRQSRQLKLRADRIAHENPDCFILCETNLEQIFVQTKNVQPDLLIIDSIQTIYTEVVESSPGSVSQVRECSAAILKYAKESGTPVLLIGHINKEGSIAGPKVLEHIVDTVLQFEGDQHYMYRILRSIKNRFGSTAELGIYEMRQDGLREVSNPSELLLTQNHEGLSGVAIAAAIEGIRPFLIETQALVSSAVYGTPQRSATGFDLRRMNMLLAVLEKRAGFKLVQKDVFLNIAGGLKVNDPAIDLAVISAILSSSLDISIEPGISMCGEVGLSGEIRPVNRIEQRILEAEKLGFSRIIIPHNNLKGFDTSKCKMQIVQVRKVEEAFRQLFG
;
A
#
# COMPACT_ATOMS: atom_id res chain seq x y z
N ALA A 1 -16.81 -36.95 -4.45
CA ALA A 1 -15.45 -36.37 -4.39
C ALA A 1 -14.85 -36.18 -5.79
N SER A 2 -14.87 -37.19 -6.67
CA SER A 2 -14.23 -37.10 -8.00
C SER A 2 -14.74 -35.96 -8.91
N ASP A 3 -16.02 -35.56 -8.82
CA ASP A 3 -16.60 -34.54 -9.68
C ASP A 3 -16.22 -33.11 -9.25
N VAL A 4 -15.98 -32.87 -7.96
CA VAL A 4 -15.52 -31.57 -7.45
C VAL A 4 -14.09 -31.30 -7.92
N TYR A 5 -13.20 -32.30 -7.86
CA TYR A 5 -11.82 -32.18 -8.32
C TYR A 5 -11.71 -31.95 -9.83
N LYS A 6 -12.55 -32.64 -10.63
CA LYS A 6 -12.63 -32.40 -12.08
C LYS A 6 -13.12 -30.99 -12.44
N ARG A 7 -14.03 -30.41 -11.66
CA ARG A 7 -14.49 -29.03 -11.85
C ARG A 7 -13.39 -28.02 -11.53
N GLN A 8 -12.62 -28.25 -10.46
CA GLN A 8 -11.52 -27.36 -10.08
C GLN A 8 -10.40 -27.34 -11.13
N SER A 9 -9.96 -28.51 -11.60
CA SER A 9 -8.94 -28.59 -12.66
C SER A 9 -9.39 -27.90 -13.96
N ARG A 10 -10.66 -28.06 -14.35
CA ARG A 10 -11.24 -27.41 -15.53
C ARG A 10 -11.32 -25.88 -15.36
N GLN A 11 -11.67 -25.39 -14.17
CA GLN A 11 -11.70 -23.97 -13.89
C GLN A 11 -10.31 -23.33 -13.87
N LEU A 12 -9.31 -24.05 -13.35
CA LEU A 12 -7.91 -23.61 -13.39
C LEU A 12 -7.41 -23.53 -14.83
N LYS A 13 -7.72 -24.54 -15.66
CA LYS A 13 -7.38 -24.53 -17.09
C LYS A 13 -8.01 -23.34 -17.81
N LEU A 14 -9.29 -23.07 -17.61
CA LEU A 14 -9.99 -21.91 -18.20
C LEU A 14 -9.40 -20.56 -17.76
N ARG A 15 -8.83 -20.50 -16.55
CA ARG A 15 -8.12 -19.30 -16.08
C ARG A 15 -6.73 -19.18 -16.70
N ALA A 16 -5.99 -20.29 -16.81
CA ALA A 16 -4.70 -20.34 -17.46
C ALA A 16 -4.80 -19.94 -18.94
N ASP A 17 -5.81 -20.47 -19.65
CA ASP A 17 -6.08 -20.12 -21.06
C ASP A 17 -6.34 -18.61 -21.27
N ARG A 18 -6.96 -17.93 -20.28
CA ARG A 18 -7.15 -16.47 -20.32
C ARG A 18 -5.87 -15.66 -20.18
N ILE A 19 -4.92 -16.19 -19.41
CA ILE A 19 -3.62 -15.53 -19.16
C ILE A 19 -2.64 -15.79 -20.33
N ALA A 20 -3.05 -16.62 -21.31
CA ALA A 20 -2.31 -16.94 -22.53
C ALA A 20 -0.89 -17.49 -22.29
N HIS A 21 -0.66 -18.19 -21.17
CA HIS A 21 0.60 -18.84 -20.87
C HIS A 21 0.39 -20.36 -20.81
N GLU A 22 0.68 -21.04 -21.93
CA GLU A 22 0.90 -22.49 -21.91
C GLU A 22 2.33 -22.72 -21.42
N ASN A 23 2.45 -23.32 -20.24
CA ASN A 23 3.72 -23.79 -19.73
C ASN A 23 3.65 -25.32 -19.57
N PRO A 24 4.37 -26.09 -20.43
CA PRO A 24 4.35 -27.56 -20.37
C PRO A 24 4.95 -28.11 -19.07
N ASP A 25 5.74 -27.30 -18.34
CA ASP A 25 6.38 -27.70 -17.08
C ASP A 25 5.52 -27.38 -15.86
N CYS A 26 4.28 -26.89 -16.05
CA CYS A 26 3.33 -26.62 -14.99
C CYS A 26 2.39 -27.79 -14.74
N PHE A 27 2.57 -28.47 -13.61
CA PHE A 27 1.76 -29.59 -13.17
C PHE A 27 0.71 -29.14 -12.15
N ILE A 28 -0.53 -29.62 -12.28
CA ILE A 28 -1.62 -29.32 -11.34
C ILE A 28 -2.03 -30.62 -10.64
N LEU A 29 -1.90 -30.62 -9.31
CA LEU A 29 -2.35 -31.71 -8.44
C LEU A 29 -3.55 -31.24 -7.63
N CYS A 30 -4.69 -31.93 -7.76
CA CYS A 30 -5.88 -31.70 -6.94
C CYS A 30 -5.90 -32.72 -5.79
N GLU A 31 -5.17 -32.43 -4.73
CA GLU A 31 -5.03 -33.27 -3.53
C GLU A 31 -5.01 -32.38 -2.28
N THR A 32 -5.55 -32.89 -1.17
CA THR A 32 -5.60 -32.19 0.13
C THR A 32 -4.91 -32.97 1.26
N ASN A 33 -4.65 -34.27 1.06
CA ASN A 33 -3.87 -35.06 2.00
C ASN A 33 -2.37 -34.79 1.81
N LEU A 34 -1.71 -34.31 2.86
CA LEU A 34 -0.30 -33.90 2.80
C LEU A 34 0.65 -35.04 2.46
N GLU A 35 0.40 -36.23 2.97
CA GLU A 35 1.19 -37.43 2.73
C GLU A 35 1.17 -37.78 1.24
N GLN A 36 -0.01 -37.72 0.61
CA GLN A 36 -0.16 -37.96 -0.82
C GLN A 36 0.52 -36.88 -1.67
N ILE A 37 0.44 -35.60 -1.24
CA ILE A 37 1.16 -34.53 -1.90
C ILE A 37 2.66 -34.82 -1.89
N PHE A 38 3.25 -35.23 -0.79
CA PHE A 38 4.67 -35.55 -0.70
C PHE A 38 5.07 -36.78 -1.55
N VAL A 39 4.19 -37.77 -1.73
CA VAL A 39 4.42 -38.88 -2.66
C VAL A 39 4.53 -38.35 -4.09
N GLN A 40 3.63 -37.47 -4.51
CA GLN A 40 3.64 -36.93 -5.86
C GLN A 40 4.82 -35.95 -6.10
N THR A 41 5.18 -35.12 -5.12
CA THR A 41 6.35 -34.24 -5.26
C THR A 41 7.65 -34.99 -5.39
N LYS A 42 7.79 -36.19 -4.76
CA LYS A 42 8.94 -37.05 -4.97
C LYS A 42 9.02 -37.62 -6.39
N ASN A 43 7.87 -37.88 -7.01
CA ASN A 43 7.81 -38.41 -8.38
C ASN A 43 8.10 -37.32 -9.42
N VAL A 44 7.58 -36.09 -9.21
CA VAL A 44 7.70 -34.97 -10.14
C VAL A 44 9.02 -34.23 -9.97
N GLN A 45 9.57 -34.19 -8.74
CA GLN A 45 10.74 -33.37 -8.35
C GLN A 45 10.67 -31.93 -8.84
N PRO A 46 9.65 -31.16 -8.38
CA PRO A 46 9.43 -29.81 -8.89
C PRO A 46 10.51 -28.84 -8.44
N ASP A 47 10.86 -27.87 -9.28
CA ASP A 47 11.74 -26.75 -8.94
C ASP A 47 11.06 -25.71 -8.03
N LEU A 48 9.72 -25.69 -8.03
CA LEU A 48 8.88 -24.83 -7.18
C LEU A 48 7.58 -25.56 -6.84
N LEU A 49 7.21 -25.57 -5.58
CA LEU A 49 5.91 -26.08 -5.11
C LEU A 49 5.00 -24.93 -4.67
N ILE A 50 3.78 -24.87 -5.22
CA ILE A 50 2.76 -23.89 -4.81
C ILE A 50 1.58 -24.62 -4.20
N ILE A 51 1.16 -24.26 -3.00
CA ILE A 51 0.02 -24.84 -2.29
C ILE A 51 -1.08 -23.77 -2.14
N ASP A 52 -2.23 -23.97 -2.80
CA ASP A 52 -3.41 -23.12 -2.77
C ASP A 52 -4.64 -23.94 -2.33
N SER A 53 -5.03 -23.81 -1.05
CA SER A 53 -4.49 -23.03 0.05
C SER A 53 -4.09 -23.90 1.22
N ILE A 54 -3.23 -23.40 2.09
CA ILE A 54 -2.80 -24.14 3.29
C ILE A 54 -3.97 -24.54 4.19
N GLN A 55 -5.09 -23.79 4.18
CA GLN A 55 -6.28 -24.07 4.97
C GLN A 55 -7.02 -25.34 4.49
N THR A 56 -6.82 -25.79 3.26
CA THR A 56 -7.47 -26.99 2.73
C THR A 56 -6.66 -28.26 2.93
N ILE A 57 -5.37 -28.12 3.23
CA ILE A 57 -4.47 -29.24 3.44
C ILE A 57 -4.66 -29.81 4.85
N TYR A 58 -4.59 -31.14 4.95
CA TYR A 58 -4.63 -31.85 6.23
C TYR A 58 -3.62 -32.99 6.26
N THR A 59 -3.22 -33.37 7.49
CA THR A 59 -2.43 -34.56 7.79
C THR A 59 -3.20 -35.45 8.75
N GLU A 60 -3.02 -36.76 8.63
CA GLU A 60 -3.63 -37.74 9.53
C GLU A 60 -2.96 -37.80 10.91
N VAL A 61 -1.80 -37.15 11.07
CA VAL A 61 -1.06 -37.08 12.34
C VAL A 61 -1.83 -36.32 13.42
N VAL A 62 -2.74 -35.42 13.02
CA VAL A 62 -3.51 -34.57 13.96
C VAL A 62 -5.00 -34.82 13.79
N GLU A 63 -5.66 -35.26 14.87
CA GLU A 63 -7.12 -35.46 14.92
C GLU A 63 -7.85 -34.10 15.04
N SER A 64 -7.90 -33.33 13.95
CA SER A 64 -8.66 -32.08 13.90
C SER A 64 -9.10 -31.78 12.46
N SER A 65 -10.15 -30.98 12.31
CA SER A 65 -10.69 -30.65 11.00
C SER A 65 -9.70 -29.86 10.14
N PRO A 66 -9.68 -30.07 8.79
CA PRO A 66 -8.94 -29.21 7.86
C PRO A 66 -9.24 -27.72 8.11
N GLY A 67 -8.21 -26.87 8.02
CA GLY A 67 -8.33 -25.44 8.28
C GLY A 67 -8.29 -25.03 9.77
N SER A 68 -8.30 -26.00 10.71
CA SER A 68 -8.05 -25.69 12.11
C SER A 68 -6.61 -25.20 12.34
N VAL A 69 -6.39 -24.43 13.40
CA VAL A 69 -5.05 -23.89 13.75
C VAL A 69 -4.02 -25.00 13.90
N SER A 70 -4.42 -26.13 14.51
CA SER A 70 -3.56 -27.29 14.70
C SER A 70 -3.15 -27.93 13.37
N GLN A 71 -4.10 -28.15 12.47
CA GLN A 71 -3.81 -28.70 11.13
C GLN A 71 -2.91 -27.76 10.33
N VAL A 72 -3.24 -26.48 10.26
CA VAL A 72 -2.43 -25.49 9.55
C VAL A 72 -1.00 -25.44 10.09
N ARG A 73 -0.83 -25.49 11.41
CA ARG A 73 0.48 -25.49 12.05
C ARG A 73 1.29 -26.75 11.72
N GLU A 74 0.70 -27.92 11.83
CA GLU A 74 1.39 -29.19 11.59
C GLU A 74 1.74 -29.37 10.11
N CYS A 75 0.78 -29.12 9.22
CA CYS A 75 1.03 -29.17 7.79
C CYS A 75 2.15 -28.19 7.37
N SER A 76 2.15 -26.97 7.91
CA SER A 76 3.18 -25.97 7.60
C SER A 76 4.55 -26.38 8.12
N ALA A 77 4.63 -27.00 9.30
CA ALA A 77 5.88 -27.51 9.84
C ALA A 77 6.45 -28.65 8.98
N ALA A 78 5.60 -29.58 8.54
CA ALA A 78 6.00 -30.67 7.67
C ALA A 78 6.45 -30.17 6.27
N ILE A 79 5.74 -29.18 5.71
CA ILE A 79 6.11 -28.55 4.42
C ILE A 79 7.44 -27.79 4.54
N LEU A 80 7.66 -27.06 5.64
CA LEU A 80 8.93 -26.39 5.88
C LEU A 80 10.09 -27.39 5.99
N LYS A 81 9.87 -28.53 6.65
CA LYS A 81 10.86 -29.60 6.72
C LYS A 81 11.16 -30.14 5.32
N TYR A 82 10.13 -30.43 4.52
CA TYR A 82 10.28 -30.86 3.14
C TYR A 82 11.10 -29.86 2.31
N ALA A 83 10.76 -28.56 2.37
CA ALA A 83 11.47 -27.51 1.64
C ALA A 83 12.96 -27.46 1.99
N LYS A 84 13.30 -27.61 3.29
CA LYS A 84 14.70 -27.61 3.76
C LYS A 84 15.48 -28.85 3.35
N GLU A 85 14.83 -30.00 3.37
CA GLU A 85 15.46 -31.30 3.03
C GLU A 85 15.63 -31.49 1.52
N SER A 86 14.66 -31.04 0.73
CA SER A 86 14.70 -31.16 -0.74
C SER A 86 15.42 -30.00 -1.43
N GLY A 87 15.54 -28.84 -0.77
CA GLY A 87 15.99 -27.59 -1.39
C GLY A 87 14.95 -26.94 -2.31
N THR A 88 13.74 -27.50 -2.40
CA THR A 88 12.66 -26.98 -3.24
C THR A 88 11.98 -25.78 -2.56
N PRO A 89 11.93 -24.58 -3.18
CA PRO A 89 11.17 -23.46 -2.69
C PRO A 89 9.68 -23.79 -2.62
N VAL A 90 8.99 -23.33 -1.57
CA VAL A 90 7.55 -23.55 -1.40
C VAL A 90 6.83 -22.23 -1.19
N LEU A 91 5.78 -21.98 -1.99
CA LEU A 91 4.84 -20.86 -1.79
C LEU A 91 3.57 -21.41 -1.14
N LEU A 92 3.24 -20.92 0.05
CA LEU A 92 1.99 -21.21 0.74
C LEU A 92 1.02 -20.06 0.54
N ILE A 93 -0.11 -20.34 -0.11
CA ILE A 93 -1.19 -19.36 -0.24
C ILE A 93 -2.12 -19.51 0.96
N GLY A 94 -2.38 -18.41 1.65
CA GLY A 94 -3.30 -18.32 2.77
C GLY A 94 -4.30 -17.18 2.58
N HIS A 95 -5.56 -17.39 3.01
CA HIS A 95 -6.60 -16.38 2.92
C HIS A 95 -6.77 -15.65 4.24
N ILE A 96 -6.89 -14.30 4.18
CA ILE A 96 -7.18 -13.45 5.34
C ILE A 96 -8.71 -13.24 5.42
N ASN A 97 -9.31 -13.35 6.61
CA ASN A 97 -10.72 -12.99 6.84
C ASN A 97 -10.90 -11.47 6.85
N LYS A 98 -12.12 -10.99 6.57
CA LYS A 98 -12.48 -9.56 6.51
C LYS A 98 -12.14 -8.77 7.80
N GLU A 99 -11.96 -9.43 8.92
CA GLU A 99 -11.60 -8.83 10.21
C GLU A 99 -10.07 -8.69 10.43
N GLY A 100 -9.24 -9.05 9.43
CA GLY A 100 -7.78 -8.97 9.55
C GLY A 100 -7.17 -9.92 10.60
N SER A 101 -8.00 -10.72 11.28
CA SER A 101 -7.57 -11.73 12.22
C SER A 101 -7.85 -13.12 11.65
N ILE A 102 -6.80 -13.83 11.33
CA ILE A 102 -6.94 -15.23 10.98
C ILE A 102 -6.31 -16.06 12.06
N ALA A 103 -7.00 -17.15 12.40
CA ALA A 103 -6.43 -18.21 13.20
C ALA A 103 -5.22 -18.90 12.53
N GLY A 104 -5.03 -18.78 11.23
CA GLY A 104 -3.95 -19.41 10.47
C GLY A 104 -2.73 -18.53 10.14
N PRO A 105 -2.84 -17.33 9.55
CA PRO A 105 -1.69 -16.59 9.05
C PRO A 105 -0.72 -16.09 10.12
N LYS A 106 -1.18 -15.63 11.28
CA LYS A 106 -0.25 -15.23 12.35
C LYS A 106 0.63 -16.39 12.82
N VAL A 107 0.12 -17.61 12.82
CA VAL A 107 0.92 -18.81 13.11
C VAL A 107 1.96 -19.04 12.02
N LEU A 108 1.58 -18.85 10.75
CA LEU A 108 2.47 -19.02 9.60
C LEU A 108 3.57 -17.97 9.56
N GLU A 109 3.27 -16.71 9.90
CA GLU A 109 4.25 -15.61 9.92
C GLU A 109 5.51 -15.93 10.74
N HIS A 110 5.38 -16.70 11.81
CA HIS A 110 6.52 -17.11 12.63
C HIS A 110 7.31 -18.27 12.03
N ILE A 111 6.68 -19.11 11.22
CA ILE A 111 7.26 -20.34 10.66
C ILE A 111 8.01 -20.08 9.37
N VAL A 112 7.43 -19.28 8.46
CA VAL A 112 7.98 -19.03 7.12
C VAL A 112 9.08 -17.97 7.11
N ASP A 113 9.93 -17.97 6.09
CA ASP A 113 11.03 -17.02 5.95
C ASP A 113 10.57 -15.67 5.42
N THR A 114 9.60 -15.66 4.52
CA THR A 114 9.05 -14.45 3.89
C THR A 114 7.53 -14.48 3.93
N VAL A 115 6.92 -13.34 4.23
CA VAL A 115 5.48 -13.13 4.18
C VAL A 115 5.19 -11.98 3.22
N LEU A 116 4.45 -12.29 2.16
CA LEU A 116 3.96 -11.32 1.18
C LEU A 116 2.45 -11.20 1.36
N GLN A 117 1.97 -9.99 1.36
CA GLN A 117 0.55 -9.68 1.46
C GLN A 117 0.08 -8.93 0.23
N PHE A 118 -1.01 -9.42 -0.38
CA PHE A 118 -1.74 -8.67 -1.39
C PHE A 118 -2.79 -7.80 -0.69
N GLU A 119 -2.69 -6.49 -0.92
CA GLU A 119 -3.67 -5.51 -0.49
C GLU A 119 -4.45 -5.00 -1.72
N GLY A 120 -5.73 -4.74 -1.58
CA GLY A 120 -6.54 -4.16 -2.63
C GLY A 120 -7.99 -4.03 -2.23
N ASP A 121 -8.62 -2.94 -2.64
CA ASP A 121 -10.04 -2.71 -2.49
C ASP A 121 -10.79 -3.24 -3.73
N GLN A 122 -12.06 -3.64 -3.56
CA GLN A 122 -12.92 -4.10 -4.66
C GLN A 122 -13.23 -3.00 -5.68
N HIS A 123 -13.12 -1.74 -5.28
CA HIS A 123 -13.42 -0.57 -6.10
C HIS A 123 -12.23 -0.06 -6.92
N TYR A 124 -11.00 -0.53 -6.62
CA TYR A 124 -9.79 -0.07 -7.30
C TYR A 124 -9.20 -1.15 -8.19
N MET A 125 -8.76 -0.73 -9.39
CA MET A 125 -8.15 -1.62 -10.39
C MET A 125 -6.73 -2.07 -10.01
N TYR A 126 -6.21 -1.61 -8.88
CA TYR A 126 -4.83 -1.87 -8.47
C TYR A 126 -4.75 -2.87 -7.31
N ARG A 127 -3.65 -3.61 -7.29
CA ARG A 127 -3.26 -4.51 -6.21
C ARG A 127 -1.85 -4.16 -5.76
N ILE A 128 -1.65 -4.13 -4.45
CA ILE A 128 -0.36 -3.87 -3.85
C ILE A 128 0.16 -5.17 -3.27
N LEU A 129 1.37 -5.54 -3.63
CA LEU A 129 2.10 -6.64 -3.02
C LEU A 129 3.12 -6.05 -2.05
N ARG A 130 2.92 -6.31 -0.77
CA ARG A 130 3.76 -5.80 0.31
C ARG A 130 4.50 -6.94 1.00
N SER A 131 5.78 -6.74 1.28
CA SER A 131 6.53 -7.64 2.15
C SER A 131 6.29 -7.27 3.61
N ILE A 132 5.63 -8.17 4.36
CA ILE A 132 5.38 -8.00 5.80
C ILE A 132 6.55 -8.53 6.62
N LYS A 133 7.18 -9.60 6.15
CA LYS A 133 8.36 -10.22 6.75
C LYS A 133 9.29 -10.71 5.67
N ASN A 134 10.60 -10.51 5.86
CA ASN A 134 11.63 -11.08 5.01
C ASN A 134 12.90 -11.32 5.85
N ARG A 135 13.26 -12.56 6.10
CA ARG A 135 14.44 -12.91 6.90
C ARG A 135 15.76 -12.59 6.20
N PHE A 136 15.76 -12.60 4.87
CA PHE A 136 16.98 -12.51 4.07
C PHE A 136 17.11 -11.23 3.25
N GLY A 137 16.14 -10.29 3.42
CA GLY A 137 16.15 -9.04 2.68
C GLY A 137 15.27 -7.97 3.30
N SER A 138 15.09 -6.88 2.55
CA SER A 138 14.28 -5.74 2.95
C SER A 138 12.78 -6.09 2.92
N THR A 139 12.03 -5.57 3.89
CA THR A 139 10.56 -5.52 3.85
C THR A 139 10.05 -4.20 3.28
N ALA A 140 10.94 -3.33 2.86
CA ALA A 140 10.64 -1.98 2.43
C ALA A 140 10.29 -1.88 0.94
N GLU A 141 10.18 -3.01 0.24
CA GLU A 141 9.82 -3.05 -1.17
C GLU A 141 8.33 -3.24 -1.36
N LEU A 142 7.79 -2.60 -2.41
CA LEU A 142 6.38 -2.58 -2.76
C LEU A 142 6.21 -2.88 -4.25
N GLY A 143 5.40 -3.88 -4.57
CA GLY A 143 4.94 -4.13 -5.93
C GLY A 143 3.54 -3.55 -6.14
N ILE A 144 3.33 -2.79 -7.20
CA ILE A 144 2.00 -2.30 -7.59
C ILE A 144 1.63 -2.93 -8.92
N TYR A 145 0.43 -3.49 -8.97
CA TYR A 145 -0.10 -4.20 -10.13
C TYR A 145 -1.47 -3.66 -10.52
N GLU A 146 -1.68 -3.47 -11.79
CA GLU A 146 -2.97 -3.16 -12.37
C GLU A 146 -3.72 -4.45 -12.70
N MET A 147 -4.99 -4.54 -12.29
CA MET A 147 -5.88 -5.64 -12.65
C MET A 147 -6.38 -5.44 -14.07
N ARG A 148 -6.01 -6.33 -15.00
CA ARG A 148 -6.49 -6.34 -16.37
C ARG A 148 -7.28 -7.61 -16.69
N GLN A 149 -7.90 -7.66 -17.86
CA GLN A 149 -8.65 -8.84 -18.31
C GLN A 149 -7.72 -10.05 -18.55
N ASP A 150 -6.49 -9.78 -18.94
CA ASP A 150 -5.41 -10.74 -19.21
C ASP A 150 -4.51 -11.03 -18.00
N GLY A 151 -4.84 -10.50 -16.81
CA GLY A 151 -4.12 -10.76 -15.57
C GLY A 151 -3.62 -9.51 -14.85
N LEU A 152 -2.52 -9.65 -14.11
CA LEU A 152 -1.87 -8.58 -13.38
C LEU A 152 -0.73 -7.98 -14.21
N ARG A 153 -0.77 -6.69 -14.44
CA ARG A 153 0.32 -5.94 -15.07
C ARG A 153 1.09 -5.17 -14.02
N GLU A 154 2.41 -5.31 -13.99
CA GLU A 154 3.26 -4.48 -13.15
C GLU A 154 3.17 -3.01 -13.53
N VAL A 155 3.05 -2.15 -12.51
CA VAL A 155 3.09 -0.70 -12.64
C VAL A 155 4.47 -0.23 -12.26
N SER A 156 5.27 0.10 -13.24
CA SER A 156 6.66 0.56 -13.06
C SER A 156 6.74 1.96 -12.43
N ASN A 157 5.76 2.83 -12.72
CA ASN A 157 5.67 4.18 -12.17
C ASN A 157 4.30 4.41 -11.48
N PRO A 158 4.19 4.17 -10.17
CA PRO A 158 2.95 4.38 -9.43
C PRO A 158 2.42 5.82 -9.51
N SER A 159 3.31 6.79 -9.55
CA SER A 159 2.94 8.21 -9.54
C SER A 159 2.09 8.61 -10.75
N GLU A 160 2.33 8.02 -11.92
CA GLU A 160 1.52 8.29 -13.13
C GLU A 160 0.04 7.89 -12.96
N LEU A 161 -0.23 6.94 -12.08
CA LEU A 161 -1.57 6.45 -11.82
C LEU A 161 -2.25 7.15 -10.65
N LEU A 162 -1.46 7.72 -9.74
CA LEU A 162 -1.91 8.34 -8.51
C LEU A 162 -2.08 9.86 -8.65
N LEU A 163 -1.76 10.39 -9.83
CA LEU A 163 -1.91 11.79 -10.18
C LEU A 163 -2.97 11.94 -11.27
N THR A 164 -3.94 12.80 -11.05
CA THR A 164 -4.90 13.18 -12.08
C THR A 164 -4.20 14.09 -13.09
N GLN A 165 -4.36 13.83 -14.38
CA GLN A 165 -3.65 14.55 -15.43
C GLN A 165 -4.05 16.03 -15.60
N ASN A 166 -5.14 16.48 -14.96
CA ASN A 166 -5.64 17.84 -15.12
C ASN A 166 -6.26 18.35 -13.81
N HIS A 167 -5.45 19.05 -12.99
CA HIS A 167 -5.87 19.66 -11.72
C HIS A 167 -6.18 21.15 -11.83
N GLU A 168 -6.09 21.73 -13.04
CA GLU A 168 -6.26 23.17 -13.21
C GLU A 168 -7.62 23.62 -12.69
N GLY A 169 -7.58 24.55 -11.73
CA GLY A 169 -8.76 25.18 -11.15
C GLY A 169 -9.51 24.34 -10.10
N LEU A 170 -9.05 23.14 -9.74
CA LEU A 170 -9.68 22.31 -8.71
C LEU A 170 -9.18 22.71 -7.32
N SER A 171 -10.09 23.19 -6.45
CA SER A 171 -9.78 23.37 -5.03
C SER A 171 -9.81 22.02 -4.30
N GLY A 172 -9.10 21.94 -3.17
CA GLY A 172 -9.08 20.75 -2.34
C GLY A 172 -8.10 19.66 -2.78
N VAL A 173 -7.20 19.96 -3.72
CA VAL A 173 -6.21 19.00 -4.23
C VAL A 173 -4.79 19.47 -3.89
N ALA A 174 -3.97 18.56 -3.37
CA ALA A 174 -2.54 18.80 -3.13
C ALA A 174 -1.73 17.53 -3.45
N ILE A 175 -0.49 17.70 -3.91
CA ILE A 175 0.38 16.59 -4.27
C ILE A 175 1.44 16.37 -3.19
N ALA A 176 1.41 15.19 -2.58
CA ALA A 176 2.38 14.76 -1.59
C ALA A 176 3.53 13.97 -2.24
N ALA A 177 4.77 14.29 -1.87
CA ALA A 177 5.91 13.43 -2.16
C ALA A 177 6.10 12.46 -0.98
N ALA A 178 5.59 11.25 -1.15
CA ALA A 178 5.58 10.18 -0.17
C ALA A 178 6.68 9.15 -0.40
N ILE A 179 6.98 8.35 0.62
CA ILE A 179 7.83 7.17 0.51
C ILE A 179 7.14 5.99 1.15
N GLU A 180 7.09 4.89 0.45
CA GLU A 180 6.73 3.59 1.01
C GLU A 180 7.95 2.67 0.94
N GLY A 181 8.45 2.32 2.12
CA GLY A 181 9.68 1.56 2.25
C GLY A 181 10.91 2.31 1.71
N ILE A 182 11.41 1.92 0.55
CA ILE A 182 12.51 2.61 -0.14
C ILE A 182 12.07 3.38 -1.39
N ARG A 183 10.83 3.22 -1.81
CA ARG A 183 10.30 3.72 -3.08
C ARG A 183 9.65 5.08 -2.89
N PRO A 184 10.17 6.16 -3.50
CA PRO A 184 9.49 7.44 -3.54
C PRO A 184 8.36 7.38 -4.58
N PHE A 185 7.28 8.09 -4.32
CA PHE A 185 6.17 8.29 -5.25
C PHE A 185 5.43 9.58 -4.93
N LEU A 186 4.79 10.16 -5.93
CA LEU A 186 3.88 11.27 -5.73
C LEU A 186 2.45 10.75 -5.65
N ILE A 187 1.67 11.33 -4.75
CA ILE A 187 0.29 10.94 -4.54
C ILE A 187 -0.59 12.16 -4.33
N GLU A 188 -1.75 12.11 -4.94
CA GLU A 188 -2.75 13.13 -4.80
C GLU A 188 -3.52 12.96 -3.50
N THR A 189 -3.59 14.04 -2.72
CA THR A 189 -4.45 14.17 -1.54
C THR A 189 -5.61 15.07 -1.89
N GLN A 190 -6.83 14.55 -1.72
CA GLN A 190 -8.08 15.28 -2.01
C GLN A 190 -8.82 15.55 -0.72
N ALA A 191 -9.28 16.78 -0.52
CA ALA A 191 -10.09 17.15 0.61
C ALA A 191 -11.35 17.90 0.18
N LEU A 192 -12.44 17.64 0.87
CA LEU A 192 -13.68 18.40 0.74
C LEU A 192 -14.06 18.94 2.13
N VAL A 193 -14.20 20.27 2.21
CA VAL A 193 -14.61 20.97 3.42
C VAL A 193 -15.92 21.70 3.17
N SER A 194 -16.94 21.37 3.95
CA SER A 194 -18.27 21.99 3.85
C SER A 194 -18.79 22.44 5.21
N SER A 195 -19.85 23.23 5.23
CA SER A 195 -20.49 23.60 6.50
C SER A 195 -21.29 22.42 7.04
N ALA A 196 -21.12 22.11 8.32
CA ALA A 196 -21.89 21.04 8.97
C ALA A 196 -23.38 21.45 9.07
N VAL A 197 -24.25 20.76 8.33
CA VAL A 197 -25.68 21.06 8.26
C VAL A 197 -26.45 20.49 9.46
N TYR A 198 -25.96 19.37 10.02
CA TYR A 198 -26.68 18.60 11.05
C TYR A 198 -26.15 18.82 12.48
N GLY A 199 -25.48 19.90 12.75
CA GLY A 199 -25.00 20.27 14.09
C GLY A 199 -23.76 19.53 14.60
N THR A 200 -23.53 18.30 14.17
CA THR A 200 -22.30 17.54 14.51
C THR A 200 -21.44 17.39 13.27
N PRO A 201 -20.23 17.96 13.25
CA PRO A 201 -19.32 17.86 12.11
C PRO A 201 -18.94 16.41 11.79
N GLN A 202 -19.07 16.04 10.53
CA GLN A 202 -18.64 14.73 10.02
C GLN A 202 -17.17 14.80 9.59
N ARG A 203 -16.42 13.78 9.96
CA ARG A 203 -15.01 13.65 9.60
C ARG A 203 -14.73 12.24 9.12
N SER A 204 -14.26 12.12 7.89
CA SER A 204 -13.95 10.84 7.26
C SER A 204 -12.62 10.93 6.51
N ALA A 205 -11.86 9.86 6.55
CA ALA A 205 -10.60 9.74 5.82
C ALA A 205 -10.50 8.37 5.16
N THR A 206 -10.16 8.36 3.88
CA THR A 206 -9.84 7.17 3.12
C THR A 206 -8.35 7.20 2.76
N GLY A 207 -7.63 6.13 3.08
CA GLY A 207 -6.19 6.04 2.81
C GLY A 207 -5.28 6.78 3.80
N PHE A 208 -5.85 7.49 4.78
CA PHE A 208 -5.13 8.23 5.83
C PHE A 208 -5.72 7.96 7.21
N ASP A 209 -4.92 8.04 8.26
CA ASP A 209 -5.38 7.80 9.64
C ASP A 209 -6.30 8.94 10.11
N LEU A 210 -7.53 8.59 10.50
CA LEU A 210 -8.54 9.56 10.94
C LEU A 210 -8.12 10.29 12.21
N ARG A 211 -7.40 9.64 13.14
CA ARG A 211 -6.91 10.28 14.37
C ARG A 211 -5.84 11.32 14.03
N ARG A 212 -4.95 10.99 13.09
CA ARG A 212 -3.94 11.92 12.59
C ARG A 212 -4.59 13.13 11.91
N MET A 213 -5.60 12.91 11.06
CA MET A 213 -6.36 14.00 10.43
C MET A 213 -6.98 14.91 11.49
N ASN A 214 -7.64 14.38 12.51
CA ASN A 214 -8.24 15.19 13.59
C ASN A 214 -7.21 16.01 14.35
N MET A 215 -6.01 15.48 14.56
CA MET A 215 -4.90 16.19 15.17
C MET A 215 -4.42 17.35 14.26
N LEU A 216 -4.30 17.14 12.98
CA LEU A 216 -3.93 18.17 12.00
C LEU A 216 -4.98 19.28 11.91
N LEU A 217 -6.27 18.95 11.97
CA LEU A 217 -7.37 19.93 12.05
C LEU A 217 -7.24 20.82 13.29
N ALA A 218 -6.92 20.23 14.45
CA ALA A 218 -6.69 21.00 15.68
C ALA A 218 -5.48 21.94 15.56
N VAL A 219 -4.41 21.54 14.85
CA VAL A 219 -3.25 22.41 14.56
C VAL A 219 -3.67 23.57 13.66
N LEU A 220 -4.40 23.31 12.58
CA LEU A 220 -4.90 24.35 11.68
C LEU A 220 -5.75 25.39 12.43
N GLU A 221 -6.60 24.93 13.32
CA GLU A 221 -7.48 25.79 14.09
C GLU A 221 -6.71 26.63 15.10
N LYS A 222 -5.88 25.99 15.93
CA LYS A 222 -5.21 26.65 17.05
C LYS A 222 -4.01 27.49 16.62
N ARG A 223 -3.29 27.10 15.57
CA ARG A 223 -2.02 27.72 15.16
C ARG A 223 -2.15 28.59 13.92
N ALA A 224 -2.96 28.17 12.96
CA ALA A 224 -3.15 28.91 11.72
C ALA A 224 -4.45 29.74 11.70
N GLY A 225 -5.30 29.64 12.73
CA GLY A 225 -6.48 30.49 12.92
C GLY A 225 -7.70 30.11 12.06
N PHE A 226 -7.71 28.93 11.43
CA PHE A 226 -8.82 28.50 10.60
C PHE A 226 -9.97 27.92 11.43
N LYS A 227 -11.21 28.34 11.15
CA LYS A 227 -12.41 27.89 11.87
C LYS A 227 -12.94 26.60 11.24
N LEU A 228 -12.45 25.44 11.70
CA LEU A 228 -12.82 24.12 11.19
C LEU A 228 -13.72 23.31 12.14
N VAL A 229 -14.00 23.80 13.36
CA VAL A 229 -14.82 23.11 14.38
C VAL A 229 -16.21 22.76 13.86
N GLN A 230 -16.83 23.66 13.10
CA GLN A 230 -18.21 23.51 12.56
C GLN A 230 -18.20 23.12 11.07
N LYS A 231 -17.13 22.49 10.60
CA LYS A 231 -17.00 22.06 9.21
C LYS A 231 -16.95 20.55 9.11
N ASP A 232 -17.65 19.99 8.14
CA ASP A 232 -17.46 18.65 7.67
C ASP A 232 -16.15 18.59 6.90
N VAL A 233 -15.36 17.52 7.12
CA VAL A 233 -14.08 17.33 6.45
C VAL A 233 -13.99 15.89 5.95
N PHE A 234 -13.89 15.75 4.65
CA PHE A 234 -13.69 14.47 3.98
C PHE A 234 -12.30 14.49 3.31
N LEU A 235 -11.51 13.47 3.58
CA LEU A 235 -10.16 13.31 3.01
C LEU A 235 -10.10 12.00 2.24
N ASN A 236 -9.52 12.05 1.05
CA ASN A 236 -9.28 10.89 0.23
C ASN A 236 -7.84 10.91 -0.32
N ILE A 237 -7.12 9.82 -0.13
CA ILE A 237 -5.84 9.59 -0.80
C ILE A 237 -6.12 8.85 -2.10
N ALA A 238 -5.65 9.39 -3.22
CA ALA A 238 -5.91 8.84 -4.55
C ALA A 238 -5.45 7.37 -4.68
N GLY A 239 -6.14 6.61 -5.52
CA GLY A 239 -5.84 5.20 -5.76
C GLY A 239 -6.20 4.25 -4.62
N GLY A 240 -6.81 4.74 -3.51
CA GLY A 240 -7.18 3.92 -2.35
C GLY A 240 -6.01 3.37 -1.56
N LEU A 241 -4.82 3.93 -1.77
CA LEU A 241 -3.62 3.54 -1.04
C LEU A 241 -3.69 4.02 0.42
N LYS A 242 -3.40 3.12 1.35
CA LYS A 242 -3.16 3.53 2.73
C LYS A 242 -1.72 4.00 2.87
N VAL A 243 -1.53 5.31 3.07
CA VAL A 243 -0.22 5.93 3.26
C VAL A 243 0.03 6.16 4.74
N ASN A 244 1.10 5.56 5.26
CA ASN A 244 1.51 5.69 6.67
C ASN A 244 2.69 6.67 6.86
N ASP A 245 3.17 7.28 5.77
CA ASP A 245 4.29 8.23 5.82
C ASP A 245 3.84 9.59 6.37
N PRO A 246 4.34 10.03 7.54
CA PRO A 246 3.95 11.33 8.11
C PRO A 246 4.38 12.51 7.24
N ALA A 247 5.26 12.32 6.28
CA ALA A 247 5.67 13.36 5.34
C ALA A 247 4.51 13.91 4.49
N ILE A 248 3.37 13.20 4.37
CA ILE A 248 2.21 13.70 3.63
C ILE A 248 1.34 14.67 4.42
N ASP A 249 1.59 14.88 5.72
CA ASP A 249 0.81 15.79 6.55
C ASP A 249 0.67 17.18 5.93
N LEU A 250 1.77 17.72 5.39
CA LEU A 250 1.77 19.05 4.77
C LEU A 250 0.80 19.13 3.59
N ALA A 251 0.76 18.08 2.75
CA ALA A 251 -0.18 18.00 1.63
C ALA A 251 -1.63 17.83 2.12
N VAL A 252 -1.84 17.04 3.16
CA VAL A 252 -3.17 16.85 3.76
C VAL A 252 -3.74 18.19 4.26
N ILE A 253 -2.97 18.95 5.06
CA ILE A 253 -3.44 20.26 5.56
C ILE A 253 -3.60 21.27 4.42
N SER A 254 -2.76 21.23 3.40
CA SER A 254 -2.85 22.11 2.25
C SER A 254 -4.08 21.83 1.40
N ALA A 255 -4.44 20.55 1.18
CA ALA A 255 -5.67 20.17 0.50
C ALA A 255 -6.92 20.61 1.30
N ILE A 256 -6.93 20.39 2.61
CA ILE A 256 -8.02 20.82 3.49
C ILE A 256 -8.19 22.34 3.42
N LEU A 257 -7.09 23.07 3.47
CA LEU A 257 -7.14 24.53 3.41
C LEU A 257 -7.58 25.05 2.03
N SER A 258 -7.05 24.46 0.96
CA SER A 258 -7.45 24.75 -0.42
C SER A 258 -8.97 24.59 -0.59
N SER A 259 -9.55 23.49 -0.11
CA SER A 259 -11.00 23.27 -0.13
C SER A 259 -11.77 24.25 0.76
N SER A 260 -11.24 24.57 1.95
CA SER A 260 -11.91 25.49 2.89
C SER A 260 -11.96 26.93 2.37
N LEU A 261 -10.96 27.37 1.61
CA LEU A 261 -10.85 28.70 1.01
C LEU A 261 -11.44 28.74 -0.41
N ASP A 262 -11.71 27.59 -1.00
CA ASP A 262 -12.08 27.41 -2.42
C ASP A 262 -11.03 28.02 -3.37
N ILE A 263 -9.75 27.82 -3.05
CA ILE A 263 -8.60 28.29 -3.83
C ILE A 263 -7.80 27.07 -4.27
N SER A 264 -7.60 26.92 -5.58
CA SER A 264 -6.76 25.84 -6.13
C SER A 264 -5.27 26.08 -5.84
N ILE A 265 -4.54 25.01 -5.59
CA ILE A 265 -3.08 25.04 -5.55
C ILE A 265 -2.56 25.03 -6.99
N GLU A 266 -1.55 25.85 -7.28
CA GLU A 266 -0.94 25.98 -8.60
C GLU A 266 -0.42 24.58 -9.06
N PRO A 267 -0.74 24.16 -10.31
CA PRO A 267 -0.21 22.94 -10.88
C PRO A 267 1.33 22.90 -10.87
N GLY A 268 1.89 21.71 -10.75
CA GLY A 268 3.36 21.53 -10.72
C GLY A 268 4.01 21.80 -9.37
N ILE A 269 3.22 22.03 -8.31
CA ILE A 269 3.71 22.10 -6.92
C ILE A 269 3.51 20.74 -6.23
N SER A 270 4.59 20.18 -5.70
CA SER A 270 4.56 19.06 -4.77
C SER A 270 5.05 19.45 -3.39
N MET A 271 4.78 18.64 -2.37
CA MET A 271 5.22 18.96 -1.02
C MET A 271 5.45 17.73 -0.16
N CYS A 272 6.29 17.90 0.87
CA CYS A 272 6.43 16.92 1.94
C CYS A 272 6.83 17.62 3.24
N GLY A 273 6.36 17.09 4.36
CA GLY A 273 6.70 17.58 5.70
C GLY A 273 5.79 17.00 6.75
N GLU A 274 6.35 16.51 7.85
CA GLU A 274 5.57 16.12 9.02
C GLU A 274 5.15 17.39 9.79
N VAL A 275 3.90 17.46 10.19
CA VAL A 275 3.36 18.60 10.93
C VAL A 275 3.31 18.28 12.42
N GLY A 276 4.02 19.06 13.22
CA GLY A 276 3.99 18.96 14.67
C GLY A 276 2.84 19.74 15.30
N LEU A 277 2.55 19.46 16.58
CA LEU A 277 1.44 20.07 17.34
C LEU A 277 1.58 21.58 17.57
N SER A 278 2.80 22.12 17.45
CA SER A 278 3.07 23.55 17.53
C SER A 278 2.96 24.28 16.19
N GLY A 279 2.60 23.56 15.12
CA GLY A 279 2.55 24.08 13.75
C GLY A 279 3.91 24.10 13.05
N GLU A 280 4.94 23.52 13.64
CA GLU A 280 6.24 23.36 13.01
C GLU A 280 6.21 22.28 11.92
N ILE A 281 6.98 22.49 10.86
CA ILE A 281 7.22 21.51 9.81
C ILE A 281 8.54 20.79 10.12
N ARG A 282 8.44 19.49 10.43
CA ARG A 282 9.57 18.65 10.83
C ARG A 282 10.27 18.03 9.64
N PRO A 283 11.60 17.84 9.73
CA PRO A 283 12.36 17.12 8.73
C PRO A 283 11.81 15.71 8.49
N VAL A 284 11.84 15.27 7.23
CA VAL A 284 11.41 13.95 6.81
C VAL A 284 12.60 13.15 6.30
N ASN A 285 12.50 11.83 6.36
CA ASN A 285 13.54 10.95 5.85
C ASN A 285 13.61 10.98 4.32
N ARG A 286 14.79 10.63 3.76
CA ARG A 286 15.02 10.42 2.33
C ARG A 286 14.56 11.59 1.46
N ILE A 287 14.80 12.81 1.91
CA ILE A 287 14.35 14.03 1.22
C ILE A 287 14.86 14.11 -0.22
N GLU A 288 16.10 13.69 -0.47
CA GLU A 288 16.70 13.63 -1.79
C GLU A 288 15.88 12.80 -2.77
N GLN A 289 15.45 11.60 -2.36
CA GLN A 289 14.66 10.71 -3.21
C GLN A 289 13.28 11.32 -3.54
N ARG A 290 12.66 12.04 -2.60
CA ARG A 290 11.39 12.75 -2.82
C ARG A 290 11.55 13.88 -3.83
N ILE A 291 12.62 14.64 -3.73
CA ILE A 291 12.93 15.74 -4.66
C ILE A 291 13.19 15.18 -6.06
N LEU A 292 14.04 14.16 -6.18
CA LEU A 292 14.38 13.56 -7.48
C LEU A 292 13.17 12.93 -8.17
N GLU A 293 12.26 12.29 -7.42
CA GLU A 293 11.04 11.73 -7.98
C GLU A 293 10.09 12.84 -8.48
N ALA A 294 9.93 13.92 -7.71
CA ALA A 294 9.13 15.06 -8.13
C ALA A 294 9.69 15.73 -9.39
N GLU A 295 11.00 15.92 -9.46
CA GLU A 295 11.68 16.46 -10.64
C GLU A 295 11.52 15.56 -11.86
N LYS A 296 11.72 14.26 -11.70
CA LYS A 296 11.54 13.25 -12.76
C LYS A 296 10.13 13.28 -13.37
N LEU A 297 9.12 13.57 -12.55
CA LEU A 297 7.72 13.67 -12.97
C LEU A 297 7.34 15.07 -13.51
N GLY A 298 8.32 15.98 -13.63
CA GLY A 298 8.13 17.27 -14.26
C GLY A 298 7.52 18.35 -13.36
N PHE A 299 7.54 18.15 -12.04
CA PHE A 299 7.12 19.20 -11.11
C PHE A 299 8.10 20.38 -11.12
N SER A 300 7.56 21.59 -11.10
CA SER A 300 8.33 22.81 -11.15
C SER A 300 8.82 23.30 -9.78
N ARG A 301 8.07 22.91 -8.72
CA ARG A 301 8.34 23.36 -7.35
C ARG A 301 8.06 22.25 -6.34
N ILE A 302 8.91 22.21 -5.28
CA ILE A 302 8.64 21.35 -4.11
C ILE A 302 8.77 22.18 -2.82
N ILE A 303 7.80 22.03 -1.91
CA ILE A 303 7.82 22.63 -0.58
C ILE A 303 8.29 21.56 0.42
N ILE A 304 9.35 21.85 1.15
CA ILE A 304 10.01 20.89 2.06
C ILE A 304 10.31 21.52 3.43
N PRO A 305 10.56 20.74 4.47
CA PRO A 305 10.98 21.25 5.76
C PRO A 305 12.31 22.00 5.69
N HIS A 306 12.41 23.07 6.44
CA HIS A 306 13.67 23.81 6.61
C HIS A 306 14.75 22.89 7.24
N ASN A 307 16.00 23.09 6.86
CA ASN A 307 17.13 22.28 7.31
C ASN A 307 17.08 20.77 6.96
N ASN A 308 16.27 20.35 5.99
CA ASN A 308 16.20 18.96 5.56
C ASN A 308 17.20 18.60 4.45
N LEU A 309 17.94 19.58 3.89
CA LEU A 309 18.84 19.42 2.74
C LEU A 309 20.30 19.13 3.13
N LYS A 310 20.58 18.71 4.36
CA LYS A 310 21.98 18.46 4.79
C LYS A 310 22.66 17.42 3.89
N GLY A 311 23.69 17.88 3.17
CA GLY A 311 24.48 17.03 2.26
C GLY A 311 23.90 16.86 0.85
N PHE A 312 22.74 17.44 0.53
CA PHE A 312 22.18 17.40 -0.81
C PHE A 312 22.64 18.61 -1.65
N ASP A 313 23.21 18.32 -2.81
CA ASP A 313 23.64 19.35 -3.77
C ASP A 313 22.45 19.82 -4.63
N THR A 314 21.84 20.92 -4.24
CA THR A 314 20.69 21.50 -4.94
C THR A 314 21.06 22.11 -6.30
N SER A 315 22.34 22.31 -6.62
CA SER A 315 22.76 22.91 -7.89
C SER A 315 22.44 22.02 -9.10
N LYS A 316 22.25 20.72 -8.86
CA LYS A 316 21.86 19.73 -9.89
C LYS A 316 20.36 19.64 -10.13
N CYS A 317 19.55 20.24 -9.26
CA CYS A 317 18.11 20.26 -9.39
C CYS A 317 17.64 21.45 -10.24
N LYS A 318 16.81 21.18 -11.24
CA LYS A 318 16.17 22.22 -12.06
C LYS A 318 14.89 22.74 -11.40
N MET A 319 14.32 21.99 -10.47
CA MET A 319 13.11 22.30 -9.75
C MET A 319 13.38 23.33 -8.65
N GLN A 320 12.45 24.25 -8.42
CA GLN A 320 12.51 25.22 -7.31
C GLN A 320 12.24 24.49 -5.99
N ILE A 321 13.18 24.57 -5.06
CA ILE A 321 13.05 24.00 -3.70
C ILE A 321 12.72 25.13 -2.72
N VAL A 322 11.54 25.08 -2.11
CA VAL A 322 11.08 26.03 -1.13
C VAL A 322 11.14 25.40 0.27
N GLN A 323 11.92 26.00 1.17
CA GLN A 323 12.05 25.52 2.53
C GLN A 323 11.15 26.29 3.48
N VAL A 324 10.39 25.57 4.31
CA VAL A 324 9.44 26.15 5.28
C VAL A 324 9.65 25.59 6.68
N ARG A 325 9.42 26.42 7.71
CA ARG A 325 9.56 26.05 9.13
C ARG A 325 8.24 25.79 9.81
N LYS A 326 7.19 26.51 9.37
CA LYS A 326 5.85 26.49 9.96
C LYS A 326 4.77 26.39 8.90
N VAL A 327 3.62 25.93 9.30
CA VAL A 327 2.46 25.77 8.42
C VAL A 327 2.05 27.10 7.77
N GLU A 328 2.16 28.24 8.49
CA GLU A 328 1.81 29.55 7.95
C GLU A 328 2.76 29.99 6.82
N GLU A 329 4.03 29.59 6.87
CA GLU A 329 4.99 29.88 5.81
C GLU A 329 4.64 29.09 4.54
N ALA A 330 4.27 27.82 4.70
CA ALA A 330 3.83 26.99 3.57
C ALA A 330 2.56 27.56 2.93
N PHE A 331 1.60 28.00 3.73
CA PHE A 331 0.35 28.56 3.20
C PHE A 331 0.55 29.87 2.44
N ARG A 332 1.48 30.75 2.88
CA ARG A 332 1.86 31.93 2.09
C ARG A 332 2.49 31.59 0.75
N GLN A 333 3.17 30.46 0.65
CA GLN A 333 3.74 30.00 -0.62
C GLN A 333 2.70 29.40 -1.57
N LEU A 334 1.57 28.93 -1.04
CA LEU A 334 0.52 28.25 -1.80
C LEU A 334 -0.64 29.19 -2.17
N PHE A 335 -0.98 30.10 -1.29
CA PHE A 335 -2.21 30.91 -1.42
C PHE A 335 -1.95 32.43 -1.43
N GLY A 336 -0.69 32.87 -1.41
CA GLY A 336 -0.31 34.28 -1.52
C GLY A 336 -0.20 35.01 -0.23
#